data_2b29970aa5470d193e0656a1d31a4287
#
_entry.id   2b29970aa5470d193e0656a1d31a4287
#
_cell.length_a   1.000
_cell.length_b   1.000
_cell.length_c   1.000
_cell.angle_alpha   90.00
_cell.angle_beta   90.00
_cell.angle_gamma   90.00
#
_symmetry.space_group_name_H-M   'P 1'
#
loop_
_entity.id
_entity.type
_entity.pdbx_description
1 polymer ?
#
loop_
_entity_poly.entity_id
_entity_poly.type
_entity_poly.pdbx_seq_one_letter_code
_entity_poly.pdbx_strand_id
1 'polypeptide(L)'
;MCLGSWGTVVAVHSFQSEAISRGARMLRTAFGPAIARFLEDPAVIEVMLNPDGRLWIDRLSSGLADTGEVVSAPDGERIVRLVAHHVGAEIHAGSPRVSAELPETGERFEGLLPPVVAAPAFAIRKQAVAVFTLDDYVAAGIMASGQASALKVAVEARKNILVAGGTSSGKTTLTNALLAEVAKTSDRVVRYCRSFRSRCRSPPGRARQRHGARTFR
;
A
#
# COMPACT_ATOMS: atom_id res chain seq x y z
N MET A 1 14.00 -48.90 -2.65
CA MET A 1 14.75 -48.02 -1.73
C MET A 1 15.19 -46.79 -2.50
N CYS A 2 14.47 -45.69 -2.39
CA CYS A 2 14.93 -44.37 -2.84
C CYS A 2 14.37 -43.37 -1.84
N LEU A 3 15.17 -43.04 -0.83
CA LEU A 3 14.97 -41.91 0.08
C LEU A 3 15.62 -40.69 -0.60
N GLY A 4 14.82 -39.85 -1.19
CA GLY A 4 15.26 -38.61 -1.85
C GLY A 4 14.79 -37.38 -1.07
N SER A 5 15.71 -36.77 -0.36
CA SER A 5 15.94 -35.34 -0.17
C SER A 5 14.72 -34.40 -0.12
N TRP A 6 14.07 -34.28 1.06
CA TRP A 6 13.10 -33.22 1.37
C TRP A 6 13.67 -32.09 2.27
N GLY A 7 15.01 -32.10 2.50
CA GLY A 7 15.63 -31.21 3.47
C GLY A 7 15.96 -29.78 2.98
N THR A 8 15.98 -29.51 1.67
CA THR A 8 16.56 -28.27 1.14
C THR A 8 15.55 -27.13 0.97
N VAL A 9 14.26 -27.42 0.83
CA VAL A 9 13.23 -26.41 0.55
C VAL A 9 12.85 -25.59 1.79
N VAL A 10 12.89 -26.19 2.98
CA VAL A 10 12.50 -25.53 4.24
C VAL A 10 13.55 -24.49 4.67
N ALA A 11 14.83 -24.77 4.44
CA ALA A 11 15.92 -23.85 4.82
C ALA A 11 15.91 -22.53 4.03
N VAL A 12 15.60 -22.57 2.73
CA VAL A 12 15.56 -21.37 1.88
C VAL A 12 14.43 -20.43 2.29
N HIS A 13 13.27 -20.96 2.69
CA HIS A 13 12.13 -20.13 3.14
C HIS A 13 12.40 -19.42 4.47
N SER A 14 13.11 -20.06 5.40
CA SER A 14 13.45 -19.45 6.70
C SER A 14 14.47 -18.31 6.55
N PHE A 15 15.49 -18.48 5.73
CA PHE A 15 16.49 -17.44 5.48
C PHE A 15 15.92 -16.20 4.79
N GLN A 16 14.99 -16.35 3.85
CA GLN A 16 14.31 -15.21 3.22
C GLN A 16 13.41 -14.46 4.22
N SER A 17 12.71 -15.17 5.09
CA SER A 17 11.88 -14.57 6.14
C SER A 17 12.72 -13.76 7.13
N GLU A 18 13.85 -14.30 7.59
CA GLU A 18 14.75 -13.59 8.52
C GLU A 18 15.41 -12.35 7.89
N ALA A 19 15.80 -12.41 6.61
CA ALA A 19 16.37 -11.27 5.91
C ALA A 19 15.35 -10.14 5.76
N ILE A 20 14.09 -10.46 5.46
CA ILE A 20 12.98 -9.49 5.36
C ILE A 20 12.74 -8.83 6.73
N SER A 21 12.64 -9.62 7.79
CA SER A 21 12.43 -9.09 9.15
C SER A 21 13.60 -8.24 9.65
N ARG A 22 14.83 -8.58 9.27
CA ARG A 22 16.01 -7.78 9.58
C ARG A 22 15.97 -6.44 8.85
N GLY A 23 15.64 -6.45 7.55
CA GLY A 23 15.49 -5.24 6.74
C GLY A 23 14.39 -4.31 7.29
N ALA A 24 13.25 -4.86 7.69
CA ALA A 24 12.16 -4.10 8.31
C ALA A 24 12.58 -3.42 9.61
N ARG A 25 13.30 -4.14 10.49
CA ARG A 25 13.85 -3.55 11.73
C ARG A 25 14.85 -2.43 11.46
N MET A 26 15.73 -2.60 10.47
CA MET A 26 16.66 -1.55 10.06
C MET A 26 15.94 -0.29 9.57
N LEU A 27 14.89 -0.44 8.77
CA LEU A 27 14.07 0.67 8.30
C LEU A 27 13.34 1.38 9.44
N ARG A 28 12.72 0.63 10.37
CA ARG A 28 12.08 1.22 11.56
C ARG A 28 13.07 2.01 12.41
N THR A 29 14.28 1.50 12.61
CA THR A 29 15.35 2.21 13.34
C THR A 29 15.77 3.47 12.58
N ALA A 30 15.87 3.40 11.25
CA ALA A 30 16.27 4.53 10.42
C ALA A 30 15.21 5.65 10.39
N PHE A 31 13.93 5.31 10.44
CA PHE A 31 12.84 6.30 10.51
C PHE A 31 12.92 7.13 11.80
N GLY A 32 13.46 6.57 12.87
CA GLY A 32 13.51 7.24 14.16
C GLY A 32 12.15 7.33 14.86
N PRO A 33 12.14 7.84 16.12
CA PRO A 33 10.93 7.80 16.94
C PRO A 33 9.79 8.71 16.42
N ALA A 34 10.11 9.83 15.80
CA ALA A 34 9.11 10.77 15.30
C ALA A 34 8.27 10.15 14.15
N ILE A 35 8.93 9.62 13.13
CA ILE A 35 8.24 9.00 11.99
C ILE A 35 7.52 7.73 12.46
N ALA A 36 8.15 6.88 13.28
CA ALA A 36 7.56 5.66 13.80
C ALA A 36 6.24 5.93 14.54
N ARG A 37 6.21 6.92 15.41
CA ARG A 37 5.01 7.36 16.14
C ARG A 37 3.86 7.71 15.20
N PHE A 38 4.12 8.44 14.13
CA PHE A 38 3.09 8.81 13.17
C PHE A 38 2.63 7.63 12.30
N LEU A 39 3.51 6.69 12.00
CA LEU A 39 3.13 5.46 11.30
C LEU A 39 2.25 4.55 12.16
N GLU A 40 2.41 4.57 13.48
CA GLU A 40 1.58 3.80 14.42
C GLU A 40 0.22 4.46 14.70
N ASP A 41 0.10 5.79 14.57
CA ASP A 41 -1.16 6.52 14.79
C ASP A 41 -2.21 6.17 13.73
N PRO A 42 -3.34 5.51 14.07
CA PRO A 42 -4.35 5.11 13.10
C PRO A 42 -5.06 6.27 12.40
N ALA A 43 -5.02 7.48 12.99
CA ALA A 43 -5.60 8.67 12.40
C ALA A 43 -4.73 9.29 11.30
N VAL A 44 -3.45 8.91 11.22
CA VAL A 44 -2.51 9.40 10.20
C VAL A 44 -2.62 8.53 8.95
N ILE A 45 -2.81 9.16 7.80
CA ILE A 45 -2.92 8.52 6.48
C ILE A 45 -1.56 8.53 5.78
N GLU A 46 -0.84 9.65 5.90
CA GLU A 46 0.41 9.89 5.18
C GLU A 46 1.39 10.67 6.04
N VAL A 47 2.68 10.32 5.94
CA VAL A 47 3.80 11.03 6.58
C VAL A 47 4.73 11.50 5.46
N MET A 48 5.07 12.80 5.46
CA MET A 48 5.85 13.42 4.39
C MET A 48 7.03 14.18 4.96
N LEU A 49 8.21 13.97 4.39
CA LEU A 49 9.38 14.81 4.57
C LEU A 49 9.50 15.74 3.37
N ASN A 50 9.46 17.03 3.60
CA ASN A 50 9.69 18.05 2.59
C ASN A 50 11.17 18.40 2.45
N PRO A 51 11.61 19.01 1.32
CA PRO A 51 13.01 19.39 1.13
C PRO A 51 13.56 20.42 2.14
N ASP A 52 12.70 21.12 2.85
CA ASP A 52 13.08 22.03 3.95
C ASP A 52 13.40 21.30 5.26
N GLY A 53 13.31 19.95 5.26
CA GLY A 53 13.54 19.11 6.43
C GLY A 53 12.31 18.98 7.34
N ARG A 54 11.21 19.68 7.10
CA ARG A 54 10.00 19.60 7.93
C ARG A 54 9.23 18.33 7.67
N LEU A 55 8.76 17.70 8.76
CA LEU A 55 7.91 16.53 8.72
C LEU A 55 6.44 16.96 8.79
N TRP A 56 5.69 16.56 7.77
CA TRP A 56 4.25 16.82 7.66
C TRP A 56 3.48 15.51 7.75
N ILE A 57 2.25 15.59 8.23
CA ILE A 57 1.32 14.45 8.26
C ILE A 57 -0.02 14.85 7.63
N ASP A 58 -0.67 13.88 6.98
CA ASP A 58 -2.07 13.97 6.57
C ASP A 58 -2.90 13.09 7.50
N ARG A 59 -3.95 13.65 8.12
CA ARG A 59 -4.85 12.98 9.04
C ARG A 59 -6.23 12.79 8.43
N LEU A 60 -6.86 11.69 8.76
CA LEU A 60 -8.18 11.32 8.24
C LEU A 60 -9.25 12.41 8.48
N SER A 61 -9.22 13.07 9.62
CA SER A 61 -10.25 14.04 10.03
C SER A 61 -9.83 15.51 9.92
N SER A 62 -8.53 15.82 10.08
CA SER A 62 -8.02 17.19 10.15
C SER A 62 -7.16 17.59 8.94
N GLY A 63 -6.88 16.65 8.03
CA GLY A 63 -6.07 16.90 6.84
C GLY A 63 -4.60 17.14 7.14
N LEU A 64 -3.96 17.93 6.28
CA LEU A 64 -2.52 18.20 6.27
C LEU A 64 -2.11 19.12 7.43
N ALA A 65 -1.09 18.72 8.19
CA ALA A 65 -0.55 19.48 9.32
C ALA A 65 0.99 19.39 9.39
N ASP A 66 1.63 20.50 9.73
CA ASP A 66 3.05 20.51 10.13
C ASP A 66 3.16 19.93 11.54
N THR A 67 4.07 19.00 11.73
CA THR A 67 4.28 18.33 13.02
C THR A 67 5.21 19.12 13.96
N GLY A 68 5.94 20.11 13.44
CA GLY A 68 7.02 20.80 14.12
C GLY A 68 8.32 19.99 14.21
N GLU A 69 8.32 18.72 13.78
CA GLU A 69 9.51 17.86 13.77
C GLU A 69 10.37 18.18 12.54
N VAL A 70 11.69 18.09 12.71
CA VAL A 70 12.66 18.33 11.64
C VAL A 70 13.57 17.12 11.49
N VAL A 71 13.72 16.64 10.26
CA VAL A 71 14.65 15.57 9.89
C VAL A 71 15.80 16.16 9.09
N SER A 72 17.03 15.86 9.48
CA SER A 72 18.21 16.37 8.77
C SER A 72 18.29 15.81 7.35
N ALA A 73 18.89 16.57 6.42
CA ALA A 73 19.06 16.09 5.04
C ALA A 73 19.86 14.77 4.96
N PRO A 74 20.95 14.56 5.73
CA PRO A 74 21.65 13.28 5.77
C PRO A 74 20.77 12.12 6.25
N ASP A 75 19.89 12.35 7.24
CA ASP A 75 18.97 11.31 7.73
C ASP A 75 17.88 11.00 6.71
N GLY A 76 17.32 12.02 6.07
CA GLY A 76 16.37 11.85 4.98
C GLY A 76 16.96 11.05 3.82
N GLU A 77 18.20 11.37 3.41
CA GLU A 77 18.91 10.64 2.37
C GLU A 77 19.17 9.18 2.78
N ARG A 78 19.61 8.96 4.02
CA ARG A 78 19.83 7.61 4.56
C ARG A 78 18.57 6.76 4.52
N ILE A 79 17.41 7.33 4.89
CA ILE A 79 16.10 6.66 4.83
C ILE A 79 15.79 6.24 3.38
N VAL A 80 15.87 7.19 2.45
CA VAL A 80 15.57 6.93 1.03
C VAL A 80 16.47 5.86 0.45
N ARG A 81 17.79 5.89 0.74
CA ARG A 81 18.76 4.90 0.29
C ARG A 81 18.53 3.52 0.90
N LEU A 82 18.16 3.44 2.18
CA LEU A 82 17.85 2.17 2.84
C LEU A 82 16.60 1.52 2.24
N VAL A 83 15.56 2.30 1.93
CA VAL A 83 14.37 1.79 1.25
C VAL A 83 14.72 1.30 -0.15
N ALA A 84 15.51 2.08 -0.92
CA ALA A 84 15.96 1.66 -2.24
C ALA A 84 16.72 0.33 -2.20
N HIS A 85 17.69 0.21 -1.29
CA HIS A 85 18.45 -1.02 -1.08
C HIS A 85 17.53 -2.21 -0.72
N HIS A 86 16.53 -1.99 0.15
CA HIS A 86 15.61 -3.05 0.54
C HIS A 86 14.81 -3.62 -0.61
N VAL A 87 14.41 -2.80 -1.59
CA VAL A 87 13.67 -3.24 -2.77
C VAL A 87 14.57 -3.60 -3.96
N GLY A 88 15.88 -3.59 -3.77
CA GLY A 88 16.86 -3.88 -4.82
C GLY A 88 16.90 -2.81 -5.93
N ALA A 89 16.53 -1.57 -5.59
CA ALA A 89 16.57 -0.44 -6.53
C ALA A 89 17.87 0.34 -6.35
N GLU A 90 18.44 0.77 -7.47
CA GLU A 90 19.55 1.73 -7.45
C GLU A 90 19.00 3.16 -7.44
N ILE A 91 19.56 4.00 -6.55
CA ILE A 91 19.22 5.41 -6.46
C ILE A 91 20.48 6.27 -6.52
N HIS A 92 20.56 7.12 -7.55
CA HIS A 92 21.69 8.00 -7.83
C HIS A 92 21.21 9.24 -8.62
N ALA A 93 22.10 10.19 -8.92
CA ALA A 93 21.74 11.44 -9.60
C ALA A 93 21.02 11.23 -10.95
N GLY A 94 21.32 10.16 -11.69
CA GLY A 94 20.64 9.81 -12.94
C GLY A 94 19.32 9.04 -12.75
N SER A 95 19.07 8.48 -11.56
CA SER A 95 17.82 7.79 -11.16
C SER A 95 17.46 8.18 -9.73
N PRO A 96 17.05 9.45 -9.49
CA PRO A 96 16.94 10.02 -8.15
C PRO A 96 15.62 9.69 -7.43
N ARG A 97 14.81 8.78 -7.98
CA ARG A 97 13.50 8.40 -7.44
C ARG A 97 13.46 6.93 -7.06
N VAL A 98 12.82 6.64 -5.93
CA VAL A 98 12.45 5.29 -5.52
C VAL A 98 10.96 5.23 -5.17
N SER A 99 10.29 4.18 -5.67
CA SER A 99 8.92 3.82 -5.31
C SER A 99 8.95 2.40 -4.75
N ALA A 100 8.43 2.20 -3.55
CA ALA A 100 8.50 0.93 -2.84
C ALA A 100 7.23 0.65 -2.02
N GLU A 101 7.04 -0.61 -1.65
CA GLU A 101 6.19 -0.99 -0.53
C GLU A 101 7.10 -1.35 0.64
N LEU A 102 6.83 -0.77 1.82
CA LEU A 102 7.61 -1.07 3.02
C LEU A 102 7.34 -2.52 3.47
N PRO A 103 8.38 -3.22 3.95
CA PRO A 103 8.24 -4.60 4.39
C PRO A 103 7.35 -4.70 5.62
N GLU A 104 6.70 -5.86 5.78
CA GLU A 104 5.77 -6.22 6.88
C GLU A 104 4.46 -5.44 6.88
N THR A 105 4.48 -4.13 6.79
CA THR A 105 3.32 -3.25 6.95
C THR A 105 2.71 -2.83 5.62
N GLY A 106 3.51 -2.81 4.54
CA GLY A 106 3.04 -2.62 3.17
C GLY A 106 2.67 -1.18 2.83
N GLU A 107 3.09 -0.19 3.62
CA GLU A 107 2.91 1.22 3.29
C GLU A 107 3.63 1.54 1.97
N ARG A 108 3.03 2.42 1.20
CA ARG A 108 3.66 2.91 -0.02
C ARG A 108 4.66 4.00 0.33
N PHE A 109 5.89 3.82 -0.11
CA PHE A 109 6.97 4.78 0.01
C PHE A 109 7.31 5.37 -1.37
N GLU A 110 7.39 6.69 -1.44
CA GLU A 110 7.92 7.43 -2.59
C GLU A 110 9.03 8.34 -2.08
N GLY A 111 10.24 8.16 -2.59
CA GLY A 111 11.41 8.95 -2.20
C GLY A 111 12.07 9.64 -3.38
N LEU A 112 12.58 10.83 -3.14
CA LEU A 112 13.29 11.67 -4.10
C LEU A 112 14.60 12.17 -3.50
N LEU A 113 15.66 12.17 -4.30
CA LEU A 113 16.95 12.74 -3.96
C LEU A 113 17.34 13.84 -4.97
N PRO A 114 18.29 14.72 -4.61
CA PRO A 114 18.88 15.63 -5.57
C PRO A 114 19.38 14.88 -6.83
N PRO A 115 19.31 15.45 -8.03
CA PRO A 115 19.05 16.88 -8.33
C PRO A 115 17.58 17.25 -8.59
N VAL A 116 16.60 16.32 -8.54
CA VAL A 116 15.17 16.62 -8.85
C VAL A 116 14.48 17.39 -7.74
N VAL A 117 15.05 17.37 -6.54
CA VAL A 117 14.64 18.13 -5.36
C VAL A 117 15.88 18.82 -4.77
N ALA A 118 15.70 19.90 -4.03
CA ALA A 118 16.79 20.65 -3.41
C ALA A 118 17.49 19.87 -2.28
N ALA A 119 16.73 19.05 -1.55
CA ALA A 119 17.18 18.15 -0.51
C ALA A 119 16.30 16.90 -0.50
N PRO A 120 16.69 15.82 0.20
CA PRO A 120 15.91 14.58 0.25
C PRO A 120 14.46 14.82 0.69
N ALA A 121 13.53 14.21 -0.03
CA ALA A 121 12.11 14.27 0.28
C ALA A 121 11.50 12.88 0.14
N PHE A 122 10.49 12.57 0.95
CA PHE A 122 9.72 11.33 0.79
C PHE A 122 8.30 11.45 1.31
N ALA A 123 7.45 10.55 0.85
CA ALA A 123 6.11 10.34 1.38
C ALA A 123 5.92 8.86 1.71
N ILE A 124 5.34 8.58 2.89
CA ILE A 124 4.97 7.25 3.35
C ILE A 124 3.45 7.24 3.51
N ARG A 125 2.75 6.58 2.60
CA ARG A 125 1.30 6.49 2.63
C ARG A 125 0.85 5.15 3.17
N LYS A 126 0.09 5.19 4.26
CA LYS A 126 -0.47 4.00 4.90
C LYS A 126 -1.54 3.37 4.00
N GLN A 127 -1.65 2.06 4.12
CA GLN A 127 -2.76 1.36 3.48
C GLN A 127 -4.06 1.70 4.22
N ALA A 128 -5.16 1.86 3.48
CA ALA A 128 -6.48 2.03 4.10
C ALA A 128 -6.79 0.77 4.93
N VAL A 129 -6.91 0.95 6.24
CA VAL A 129 -7.16 -0.14 7.19
C VAL A 129 -8.62 -0.60 7.14
N ALA A 130 -9.54 0.30 6.77
CA ALA A 130 -10.96 0.02 6.72
C ALA A 130 -11.46 -0.10 5.27
N VAL A 131 -12.14 -1.20 4.97
CA VAL A 131 -12.96 -1.32 3.76
C VAL A 131 -14.32 -0.72 4.11
N PHE A 132 -14.59 0.50 3.63
CA PHE A 132 -15.93 1.07 3.71
C PHE A 132 -16.89 0.23 2.87
N THR A 133 -18.00 -0.17 3.45
CA THR A 133 -19.09 -0.83 2.74
C THR A 133 -20.07 0.20 2.16
N LEU A 134 -20.95 -0.20 1.25
CA LEU A 134 -22.00 0.69 0.77
C LEU A 134 -22.95 1.11 1.90
N ASP A 135 -23.12 0.27 2.92
CA ASP A 135 -23.94 0.58 4.10
C ASP A 135 -23.28 1.64 4.99
N ASP A 136 -21.93 1.62 5.10
CA ASP A 136 -21.18 2.67 5.80
C ASP A 136 -21.32 4.02 5.11
N TYR A 137 -21.36 4.06 3.76
CA TYR A 137 -21.63 5.28 3.01
C TYR A 137 -23.01 5.85 3.30
N VAL A 138 -24.02 4.98 3.48
CA VAL A 138 -25.39 5.40 3.84
C VAL A 138 -25.40 5.91 5.29
N ALA A 139 -24.80 5.19 6.22
CA ALA A 139 -24.71 5.58 7.63
C ALA A 139 -23.99 6.92 7.82
N ALA A 140 -22.95 7.19 7.03
CA ALA A 140 -22.23 8.46 7.03
C ALA A 140 -22.96 9.60 6.28
N GLY A 141 -24.14 9.34 5.70
CA GLY A 141 -24.89 10.34 4.94
C GLY A 141 -24.26 10.77 3.59
N ILE A 142 -23.23 10.04 3.13
CA ILE A 142 -22.51 10.32 1.88
C ILE A 142 -23.32 9.82 0.66
N MET A 143 -24.15 8.79 0.86
CA MET A 143 -24.94 8.13 -0.17
C MET A 143 -26.35 7.88 0.32
N ALA A 144 -27.35 8.10 -0.52
CA ALA A 144 -28.73 7.72 -0.20
C ALA A 144 -28.92 6.19 -0.25
N SER A 145 -29.80 5.66 0.57
CA SER A 145 -30.09 4.20 0.64
C SER A 145 -30.51 3.62 -0.72
N GLY A 146 -31.31 4.38 -1.50
CA GLY A 146 -31.71 3.97 -2.85
C GLY A 146 -30.51 3.86 -3.83
N GLN A 147 -29.50 4.72 -3.71
CA GLN A 147 -28.29 4.64 -4.51
C GLN A 147 -27.44 3.42 -4.13
N ALA A 148 -27.28 3.15 -2.84
CA ALA A 148 -26.59 1.95 -2.38
C ALA A 148 -27.29 0.67 -2.87
N SER A 149 -28.62 0.60 -2.78
CA SER A 149 -29.41 -0.53 -3.29
C SER A 149 -29.24 -0.71 -4.79
N ALA A 150 -29.28 0.38 -5.56
CA ALA A 150 -29.08 0.32 -7.01
C ALA A 150 -27.67 -0.21 -7.39
N LEU A 151 -26.62 0.20 -6.64
CA LEU A 151 -25.26 -0.29 -6.83
C LEU A 151 -25.14 -1.78 -6.49
N LYS A 152 -25.77 -2.26 -5.39
CA LYS A 152 -25.80 -3.67 -5.03
C LYS A 152 -26.44 -4.50 -6.14
N VAL A 153 -27.62 -4.09 -6.64
CA VAL A 153 -28.31 -4.74 -7.76
C VAL A 153 -27.45 -4.72 -9.04
N ALA A 154 -26.75 -3.61 -9.31
CA ALA A 154 -25.87 -3.54 -10.48
C ALA A 154 -24.69 -4.52 -10.38
N VAL A 155 -24.12 -4.71 -9.20
CA VAL A 155 -23.06 -5.70 -8.95
C VAL A 155 -23.60 -7.13 -9.13
N GLU A 156 -24.73 -7.46 -8.52
CA GLU A 156 -25.38 -8.77 -8.66
C GLU A 156 -25.73 -9.09 -10.12
N ALA A 157 -26.22 -8.09 -10.85
CA ALA A 157 -26.53 -8.20 -12.28
C ALA A 157 -25.30 -8.15 -13.20
N ARG A 158 -24.08 -8.12 -12.64
CA ARG A 158 -22.79 -8.06 -13.38
C ARG A 158 -22.74 -6.92 -14.39
N LYS A 159 -23.29 -5.76 -14.05
CA LYS A 159 -23.25 -4.57 -14.90
C LYS A 159 -21.84 -3.99 -14.95
N ASN A 160 -21.48 -3.36 -16.06
CA ASN A 160 -20.27 -2.56 -16.15
C ASN A 160 -20.45 -1.28 -15.33
N ILE A 161 -19.55 -1.04 -14.38
CA ILE A 161 -19.57 0.12 -13.49
C ILE A 161 -18.31 0.94 -13.72
N LEU A 162 -18.48 2.22 -14.06
CA LEU A 162 -17.38 3.18 -14.17
C LEU A 162 -17.40 4.11 -12.98
N VAL A 163 -16.30 4.14 -12.22
CA VAL A 163 -16.08 5.09 -11.11
C VAL A 163 -15.09 6.15 -11.56
N ALA A 164 -15.57 7.37 -11.74
CA ALA A 164 -14.80 8.52 -12.20
C ALA A 164 -14.85 9.67 -11.19
N GLY A 165 -13.83 10.52 -11.17
CA GLY A 165 -13.74 11.69 -10.28
C GLY A 165 -12.30 12.22 -10.19
N GLY A 166 -12.12 13.38 -9.55
CA GLY A 166 -10.82 14.03 -9.33
C GLY A 166 -9.91 13.29 -8.36
N THR A 167 -8.73 13.80 -8.13
CA THR A 167 -7.81 13.31 -7.09
C THR A 167 -8.47 13.46 -5.71
N SER A 168 -8.25 12.52 -4.82
CA SER A 168 -8.81 12.48 -3.46
C SER A 168 -10.34 12.47 -3.35
N SER A 169 -11.08 12.22 -4.45
CA SER A 169 -12.55 12.17 -4.45
C SER A 169 -13.15 10.84 -3.95
N GLY A 170 -12.35 9.95 -3.37
CA GLY A 170 -12.83 8.68 -2.83
C GLY A 170 -13.07 7.57 -3.86
N LYS A 171 -12.61 7.72 -5.12
CA LYS A 171 -12.78 6.67 -6.17
C LYS A 171 -12.36 5.28 -5.73
N THR A 172 -11.16 5.18 -5.18
CA THR A 172 -10.62 3.90 -4.72
C THR A 172 -11.43 3.33 -3.56
N THR A 173 -11.90 4.18 -2.65
CA THR A 173 -12.74 3.79 -1.52
C THR A 173 -14.07 3.23 -1.99
N LEU A 174 -14.74 3.93 -2.93
CA LEU A 174 -15.99 3.43 -3.52
C LEU A 174 -15.77 2.15 -4.33
N THR A 175 -14.69 2.07 -5.11
CA THR A 175 -14.35 0.84 -5.84
C THR A 175 -14.14 -0.34 -4.88
N ASN A 176 -13.48 -0.13 -3.75
CA ASN A 176 -13.30 -1.17 -2.74
C ASN A 176 -14.63 -1.58 -2.09
N ALA A 177 -15.56 -0.62 -1.86
CA ALA A 177 -16.91 -0.92 -1.38
C ALA A 177 -17.69 -1.80 -2.37
N LEU A 178 -17.60 -1.50 -3.67
CA LEU A 178 -18.21 -2.33 -4.71
C LEU A 178 -17.56 -3.72 -4.80
N LEU A 179 -16.24 -3.81 -4.65
CA LEU A 179 -15.52 -5.10 -4.59
C LEU A 179 -15.91 -5.92 -3.35
N ALA A 180 -16.24 -5.27 -2.23
CA ALA A 180 -16.77 -5.96 -1.05
C ALA A 180 -18.14 -6.59 -1.33
N GLU A 181 -19.00 -5.95 -2.15
CA GLU A 181 -20.25 -6.58 -2.61
C GLU A 181 -19.98 -7.76 -3.55
N VAL A 182 -19.03 -7.63 -4.51
CA VAL A 182 -18.63 -8.75 -5.37
C VAL A 182 -18.09 -9.93 -4.55
N ALA A 183 -17.38 -9.67 -3.47
CA ALA A 183 -16.84 -10.72 -2.60
C ALA A 183 -17.93 -11.56 -1.89
N LYS A 184 -19.16 -11.06 -1.80
CA LYS A 184 -20.33 -11.81 -1.30
C LYS A 184 -20.88 -12.79 -2.35
N THR A 185 -20.52 -12.63 -3.62
CA THR A 185 -20.90 -13.51 -4.72
C THR A 185 -19.88 -14.65 -4.88
N SER A 186 -20.19 -15.63 -5.74
CA SER A 186 -19.27 -16.70 -6.12
C SER A 186 -18.29 -16.29 -7.23
N ASP A 187 -18.33 -15.03 -7.67
CA ASP A 187 -17.56 -14.55 -8.81
C ASP A 187 -16.06 -14.43 -8.50
N ARG A 188 -15.26 -14.71 -9.52
CA ARG A 188 -13.81 -14.54 -9.45
C ARG A 188 -13.43 -13.12 -9.83
N VAL A 189 -12.76 -12.40 -8.92
CA VAL A 189 -12.26 -11.05 -9.17
C VAL A 189 -10.85 -11.09 -9.73
N VAL A 190 -10.63 -10.39 -10.85
CA VAL A 190 -9.30 -10.12 -11.40
C VAL A 190 -9.07 -8.61 -11.34
N ARG A 191 -8.05 -8.17 -10.59
CA ARG A 191 -7.64 -6.76 -10.53
C ARG A 191 -6.55 -6.50 -11.55
N TYR A 192 -6.81 -5.58 -12.46
CA TYR A 192 -5.81 -5.07 -13.39
C TYR A 192 -5.47 -3.62 -13.04
N CYS A 193 -4.21 -3.38 -12.65
CA CYS A 193 -3.70 -2.03 -12.38
C CYS A 193 -2.73 -1.63 -13.49
N ARG A 194 -2.99 -0.50 -14.16
CA ARG A 194 -2.11 0.03 -15.20
C ARG A 194 -0.91 0.81 -14.64
N SER A 195 -0.82 1.01 -13.31
CA SER A 195 0.35 1.65 -12.71
C SER A 195 1.49 0.64 -12.57
N PHE A 196 2.62 1.02 -13.10
CA PHE A 196 3.89 0.29 -13.05
C PHE A 196 4.22 -0.11 -11.60
N ARG A 197 4.36 -1.41 -11.35
CA ARG A 197 4.92 -2.02 -10.13
C ARG A 197 4.14 -1.88 -8.81
N SER A 198 2.88 -2.21 -8.74
CA SER A 198 2.32 -2.69 -7.48
C SER A 198 1.83 -4.12 -7.65
N ARG A 199 2.46 -5.07 -6.93
CA ARG A 199 1.93 -6.43 -6.82
C ARG A 199 0.60 -6.33 -6.09
N CYS A 200 -0.49 -6.54 -6.81
CA CYS A 200 -1.81 -6.65 -6.20
C CYS A 200 -1.81 -7.83 -5.24
N ARG A 201 -1.76 -7.61 -3.94
CA ARG A 201 -2.06 -8.64 -2.95
C ARG A 201 -3.56 -8.89 -2.96
N SER A 202 -3.94 -10.13 -3.16
CA SER A 202 -5.30 -10.60 -2.92
C SER A 202 -5.65 -10.42 -1.44
N PRO A 203 -6.90 -10.09 -1.07
CA PRO A 203 -7.32 -10.06 0.32
C PRO A 203 -7.08 -11.43 0.98
N PRO A 204 -6.71 -11.49 2.27
CA PRO A 204 -6.51 -12.73 2.99
C PRO A 204 -7.87 -13.43 3.17
N GLY A 205 -8.07 -14.53 2.45
CA GLY A 205 -9.26 -15.33 2.64
C GLY A 205 -9.53 -16.33 1.52
N ARG A 206 -9.09 -17.57 1.75
CA ARG A 206 -9.29 -18.83 1.03
C ARG A 206 -8.15 -19.24 0.10
N ALA A 207 -7.29 -20.09 0.67
CA ALA A 207 -6.46 -21.02 -0.08
C ALA A 207 -7.35 -21.83 -1.04
N ARG A 208 -7.12 -21.73 -2.35
CA ARG A 208 -7.76 -22.56 -3.36
C ARG A 208 -6.82 -23.69 -3.77
N GLN A 209 -7.33 -24.91 -3.63
CA GLN A 209 -6.82 -26.10 -4.29
C GLN A 209 -6.72 -25.87 -5.80
N ARG A 210 -5.57 -26.24 -6.36
CA ARG A 210 -5.32 -26.25 -7.81
C ARG A 210 -6.20 -27.31 -8.45
N HIS A 211 -7.10 -26.93 -9.33
CA HIS A 211 -7.70 -27.83 -10.34
C HIS A 211 -7.31 -27.33 -11.73
N GLY A 212 -6.91 -28.31 -12.52
CA GLY A 212 -6.32 -28.34 -13.85
C GLY A 212 -6.65 -27.24 -14.84
N ALA A 213 -5.60 -26.85 -15.55
CA ALA A 213 -5.69 -26.11 -16.79
C ALA A 213 -6.53 -26.88 -17.83
N ARG A 214 -7.58 -26.24 -18.36
CA ARG A 214 -8.16 -26.60 -19.67
C ARG A 214 -7.89 -25.45 -20.62
N THR A 215 -7.06 -25.75 -21.59
CA THR A 215 -6.88 -24.97 -22.83
C THR A 215 -8.19 -24.95 -23.60
N PHE A 216 -8.63 -23.75 -24.01
CA PHE A 216 -9.60 -23.59 -25.10
C PHE A 216 -8.87 -23.06 -26.33
N ARG A 217 -9.12 -23.75 -27.43
CA ARG A 217 -8.82 -23.30 -28.80
C ARG A 217 -9.75 -22.15 -29.18
#